data_95aded6b82f3c83850e6548f341706cb
#
_entry.id   95aded6b82f3c83850e6548f341706cb
#
_cell.length_a   1.000
_cell.length_b   1.000
_cell.length_c   1.000
_cell.angle_alpha   90.00
_cell.angle_beta   90.00
_cell.angle_gamma   90.00
#
_symmetry.space_group_name_H-M   'P 1'
#
loop_
_entity.id
_entity.type
_entity.pdbx_description
1 polymer ?
#
loop_
_entity_poly.entity_id
_entity_poly.type
_entity_poly.pdbx_seq_one_letter_code
_entity_poly.pdbx_strand_id
1 'polypeptide(L)'
;MDDRDLIVMANDKVEFQQDTVALVYDFDGTLSPQAMQHYGVLPALDQTPEEFWGRVKEKRKDEGAEELLVYMKEMIDLADAKGEKLDRESFRKHGSTIEYFEGVEHWFDRIDEFAKGLAGDASISIEHYVISSGLKEMIEGCSIAKHFKSIFACEFRYDHYGHPYWPARVISDTSKTQYLFRVNKGVLDVNDSINSHMPARERAIPFDNMIYF
;
A
#
# COMPACT_ATOMS: atom_id res chain seq x y z
N MET A 1 16.04 3.38 46.80
CA MET A 1 15.60 4.04 45.56
C MET A 1 14.33 4.79 45.95
N ASP A 2 14.38 6.10 45.91
CA ASP A 2 13.26 6.97 46.37
C ASP A 2 12.15 6.95 45.29
N ASP A 3 10.86 6.96 45.72
CA ASP A 3 9.71 7.03 44.82
C ASP A 3 9.78 8.22 43.82
N ARG A 4 10.55 9.26 44.17
CA ARG A 4 10.82 10.41 43.30
C ARG A 4 11.70 10.08 42.11
N ASP A 5 12.62 9.14 42.26
CA ASP A 5 13.49 8.70 41.13
C ASP A 5 12.72 7.86 40.12
N LEU A 6 11.70 7.13 40.56
CA LEU A 6 10.79 6.37 39.68
C LEU A 6 9.85 7.27 38.87
N ILE A 7 9.42 8.41 39.48
CA ILE A 7 8.54 9.38 38.80
C ILE A 7 9.33 10.17 37.74
N VAL A 8 10.58 10.53 38.04
CA VAL A 8 11.45 11.22 37.07
C VAL A 8 11.80 10.30 35.89
N MET A 9 12.09 9.01 36.15
CA MET A 9 12.31 8.04 35.07
C MET A 9 11.06 7.74 34.23
N ALA A 10 9.87 7.86 34.82
CA ALA A 10 8.63 7.71 34.08
C ALA A 10 8.33 8.93 33.18
N ASN A 11 8.70 10.14 33.60
CA ASN A 11 8.55 11.36 32.81
C ASN A 11 9.56 11.43 31.65
N ASP A 12 10.80 11.00 31.84
CA ASP A 12 11.79 10.93 30.77
C ASP A 12 11.39 9.95 29.65
N LYS A 13 10.44 9.03 29.92
CA LYS A 13 9.89 8.12 28.90
C LYS A 13 8.76 8.72 28.05
N VAL A 14 8.20 9.85 28.47
CA VAL A 14 7.08 10.53 27.77
C VAL A 14 7.60 11.57 26.77
N GLU A 15 8.89 11.95 26.85
CA GLU A 15 9.50 12.94 25.92
C GLU A 15 9.84 12.40 24.53
N PHE A 16 9.65 11.10 24.26
CA PHE A 16 9.76 10.56 22.89
C PHE A 16 8.40 10.56 22.19
N GLN A 17 7.70 11.68 22.19
CA GLN A 17 6.67 11.92 21.23
C GLN A 17 7.34 12.17 19.90
N GLN A 18 7.18 11.22 19.00
CA GLN A 18 7.70 11.36 17.66
C GLN A 18 6.86 12.39 16.91
N ASP A 19 7.54 13.33 16.29
CA ASP A 19 6.94 14.44 15.55
C ASP A 19 6.37 13.97 14.19
N THR A 20 6.33 12.66 13.94
CA THR A 20 5.91 12.08 12.68
C THR A 20 4.52 11.48 12.77
N VAL A 21 3.64 11.88 11.86
CA VAL A 21 2.33 11.30 11.64
C VAL A 21 2.32 10.51 10.35
N ALA A 22 1.91 9.24 10.40
CA ALA A 22 1.72 8.42 9.21
C ALA A 22 0.28 8.50 8.73
N LEU A 23 0.10 8.91 7.47
CA LEU A 23 -1.15 8.81 6.76
C LEU A 23 -1.07 7.58 5.86
N VAL A 24 -1.88 6.57 6.17
CA VAL A 24 -1.86 5.28 5.50
C VAL A 24 -3.15 5.12 4.69
N TYR A 25 -3.01 4.86 3.41
CA TYR A 25 -4.15 4.80 2.49
C TYR A 25 -4.37 3.39 1.97
N ASP A 26 -5.63 2.97 1.90
CA ASP A 26 -6.02 2.05 0.85
C ASP A 26 -5.98 2.77 -0.50
N PHE A 27 -6.03 2.05 -1.61
CA PHE A 27 -5.93 2.68 -2.92
C PHE A 27 -7.27 2.66 -3.66
N ASP A 28 -7.79 1.47 -3.97
CA ASP A 28 -9.02 1.30 -4.71
C ASP A 28 -10.24 1.61 -3.82
N GLY A 29 -11.09 2.55 -4.24
CA GLY A 29 -12.21 3.05 -3.43
C GLY A 29 -11.84 4.13 -2.41
N THR A 30 -10.54 4.45 -2.24
CA THR A 30 -10.04 5.49 -1.32
C THR A 30 -9.34 6.62 -2.05
N LEU A 31 -8.32 6.34 -2.84
CA LEU A 31 -7.63 7.33 -3.68
C LEU A 31 -8.17 7.33 -5.11
N SER A 32 -8.57 6.16 -5.62
CA SER A 32 -9.18 5.96 -6.92
C SER A 32 -10.62 5.46 -6.76
N PRO A 33 -11.59 5.92 -7.57
CA PRO A 33 -12.99 5.50 -7.46
C PRO A 33 -13.25 4.06 -7.91
N GLN A 34 -12.34 3.45 -8.65
CA GLN A 34 -12.48 2.10 -9.18
C GLN A 34 -11.24 1.26 -8.88
N ALA A 35 -11.37 -0.06 -9.03
CA ALA A 35 -10.22 -0.95 -9.02
C ALA A 35 -9.23 -0.57 -10.13
N MET A 36 -7.96 -0.46 -9.78
CA MET A 36 -6.91 0.07 -10.68
C MET A 36 -6.81 -0.71 -11.99
N GLN A 37 -7.14 -2.00 -12.00
CA GLN A 37 -7.10 -2.84 -13.18
C GLN A 37 -8.07 -2.37 -14.28
N HIS A 38 -9.15 -1.66 -13.89
CA HIS A 38 -10.17 -1.16 -14.84
C HIS A 38 -9.62 -0.10 -15.80
N TYR A 39 -8.62 0.67 -15.38
CA TYR A 39 -8.14 1.82 -16.16
C TYR A 39 -7.25 1.45 -17.35
N GLY A 40 -6.49 0.40 -17.27
CA GLY A 40 -5.56 0.08 -18.36
C GLY A 40 -5.41 -1.41 -18.62
N VAL A 41 -5.31 -2.23 -17.58
CA VAL A 41 -5.03 -3.66 -17.74
C VAL A 41 -6.19 -4.41 -18.37
N LEU A 42 -7.42 -4.25 -17.85
CA LEU A 42 -8.59 -4.94 -18.42
C LEU A 42 -8.88 -4.53 -19.86
N PRO A 43 -8.83 -3.24 -20.24
CA PRO A 43 -8.90 -2.85 -21.63
C PRO A 43 -7.82 -3.48 -22.52
N ALA A 44 -6.58 -3.56 -22.04
CA ALA A 44 -5.49 -4.21 -22.78
C ALA A 44 -5.74 -5.72 -23.00
N LEU A 45 -6.47 -6.35 -22.08
CA LEU A 45 -6.87 -7.75 -22.17
C LEU A 45 -8.21 -7.97 -22.90
N ASP A 46 -8.83 -6.94 -23.47
CA ASP A 46 -10.17 -6.96 -24.08
C ASP A 46 -11.25 -7.49 -23.11
N GLN A 47 -11.13 -7.11 -21.83
CA GLN A 47 -12.08 -7.51 -20.79
C GLN A 47 -12.85 -6.31 -20.26
N THR A 48 -14.16 -6.47 -20.07
CA THR A 48 -14.92 -5.56 -19.21
C THR A 48 -14.73 -5.93 -17.74
N PRO A 49 -14.90 -4.97 -16.81
CA PRO A 49 -14.88 -5.28 -15.38
C PRO A 49 -15.86 -6.41 -14.99
N GLU A 50 -17.05 -6.40 -15.52
CA GLU A 50 -18.09 -7.39 -15.25
C GLU A 50 -17.68 -8.80 -15.69
N GLU A 51 -17.11 -8.93 -16.88
CA GLU A 51 -16.62 -10.22 -17.40
C GLU A 51 -15.45 -10.73 -16.57
N PHE A 52 -14.48 -9.88 -16.28
CA PHE A 52 -13.30 -10.27 -15.52
C PHE A 52 -13.65 -10.68 -14.09
N TRP A 53 -14.32 -9.82 -13.33
CA TRP A 53 -14.67 -10.12 -11.95
C TRP A 53 -15.74 -11.23 -11.83
N GLY A 54 -16.61 -11.36 -12.83
CA GLY A 54 -17.52 -12.48 -12.93
C GLY A 54 -16.76 -13.81 -13.01
N ARG A 55 -15.74 -13.89 -13.87
CA ARG A 55 -14.87 -15.06 -14.04
C ARG A 55 -14.07 -15.36 -12.77
N VAL A 56 -13.50 -14.33 -12.13
CA VAL A 56 -12.78 -14.47 -10.86
C VAL A 56 -13.69 -15.05 -9.78
N LYS A 57 -14.92 -14.55 -9.67
CA LYS A 57 -15.91 -15.03 -8.70
C LYS A 57 -16.31 -16.48 -8.93
N GLU A 58 -16.51 -16.89 -10.19
CA GLU A 58 -16.83 -18.25 -10.59
C GLU A 58 -15.70 -19.21 -10.22
N LYS A 59 -14.47 -18.93 -10.68
CA LYS A 59 -13.27 -19.74 -10.35
C LYS A 59 -13.03 -19.84 -8.86
N ARG A 60 -13.14 -18.74 -8.12
CA ARG A 60 -13.03 -18.74 -6.66
C ARG A 60 -13.99 -19.75 -6.03
N LYS A 61 -15.25 -19.78 -6.50
CA LYS A 61 -16.27 -20.68 -5.98
C LYS A 61 -15.98 -22.14 -6.32
N ASP A 62 -15.61 -22.40 -7.57
CA ASP A 62 -15.44 -23.76 -8.09
C ASP A 62 -14.16 -24.43 -7.57
N GLU A 63 -13.10 -23.64 -7.39
CA GLU A 63 -11.78 -24.13 -6.96
C GLU A 63 -11.57 -24.00 -5.44
N GLY A 64 -12.45 -23.29 -4.73
CA GLY A 64 -12.27 -22.98 -3.30
C GLY A 64 -11.05 -22.10 -3.04
N ALA A 65 -10.65 -21.29 -4.03
CA ALA A 65 -9.43 -20.52 -4.01
C ALA A 65 -9.62 -19.12 -3.39
N GLU A 66 -8.54 -18.50 -2.97
CA GLU A 66 -8.53 -17.13 -2.45
C GLU A 66 -8.62 -16.13 -3.61
N GLU A 67 -9.52 -15.13 -3.48
CA GLU A 67 -9.90 -14.21 -4.55
C GLU A 67 -8.73 -13.47 -5.18
N LEU A 68 -7.80 -12.99 -4.35
CA LEU A 68 -6.66 -12.22 -4.83
C LEU A 68 -5.68 -13.09 -5.64
N LEU A 69 -5.51 -14.35 -5.26
CA LEU A 69 -4.73 -15.31 -6.04
C LEU A 69 -5.39 -15.60 -7.38
N VAL A 70 -6.72 -15.75 -7.37
CA VAL A 70 -7.49 -16.02 -8.59
C VAL A 70 -7.40 -14.85 -9.56
N TYR A 71 -7.63 -13.60 -9.10
CA TYR A 71 -7.59 -12.47 -10.04
C TYR A 71 -6.19 -12.26 -10.63
N MET A 72 -5.16 -12.39 -9.81
CA MET A 72 -3.78 -12.25 -10.29
C MET A 72 -3.45 -13.35 -11.31
N LYS A 73 -3.85 -14.59 -11.04
CA LYS A 73 -3.63 -15.70 -11.99
C LYS A 73 -4.43 -15.52 -13.26
N GLU A 74 -5.68 -15.08 -13.15
CA GLU A 74 -6.55 -14.83 -14.32
C GLU A 74 -5.98 -13.77 -15.26
N MET A 75 -5.37 -12.72 -14.71
CA MET A 75 -4.67 -11.70 -15.51
C MET A 75 -3.52 -12.30 -16.31
N ILE A 76 -2.71 -13.19 -15.70
CA ILE A 76 -1.62 -13.89 -16.39
C ILE A 76 -2.21 -14.75 -17.52
N ASP A 77 -3.22 -15.58 -17.22
CA ASP A 77 -3.79 -16.51 -18.18
C ASP A 77 -4.43 -15.81 -19.39
N LEU A 78 -5.11 -14.68 -19.14
CA LEU A 78 -5.68 -13.87 -20.22
C LEU A 78 -4.61 -13.19 -21.08
N ALA A 79 -3.54 -12.69 -20.44
CA ALA A 79 -2.43 -12.09 -21.14
C ALA A 79 -1.72 -13.13 -22.04
N ASP A 80 -1.45 -14.31 -21.51
CA ASP A 80 -0.83 -15.40 -22.27
C ASP A 80 -1.72 -15.86 -23.42
N ALA A 81 -3.01 -16.02 -23.20
CA ALA A 81 -3.97 -16.42 -24.24
C ALA A 81 -4.08 -15.40 -25.37
N LYS A 82 -3.94 -14.11 -25.06
CA LYS A 82 -3.98 -13.01 -26.03
C LYS A 82 -2.63 -12.74 -26.69
N GLY A 83 -1.54 -13.16 -26.09
CA GLY A 83 -0.19 -12.75 -26.45
C GLY A 83 0.12 -11.30 -26.06
N GLU A 84 -0.59 -10.77 -25.07
CA GLU A 84 -0.38 -9.42 -24.52
C GLU A 84 0.78 -9.44 -23.55
N LYS A 85 1.64 -8.42 -23.63
CA LYS A 85 2.81 -8.31 -22.77
C LYS A 85 2.45 -7.55 -21.51
N LEU A 86 2.29 -8.25 -20.38
CA LEU A 86 2.12 -7.67 -19.06
C LEU A 86 3.42 -7.78 -18.26
N ASP A 87 4.44 -6.98 -18.58
CA ASP A 87 5.64 -6.86 -17.74
C ASP A 87 5.54 -5.69 -16.74
N ARG A 88 6.59 -5.50 -15.93
CA ARG A 88 6.61 -4.42 -14.93
C ARG A 88 6.43 -3.04 -15.55
N GLU A 89 7.00 -2.82 -16.73
CA GLU A 89 6.92 -1.53 -17.39
C GLU A 89 5.52 -1.28 -17.95
N SER A 90 4.88 -2.30 -18.51
CA SER A 90 3.49 -2.20 -18.97
C SER A 90 2.52 -1.96 -17.81
N PHE A 91 2.69 -2.62 -16.68
CA PHE A 91 1.90 -2.32 -15.49
C PHE A 91 2.08 -0.88 -15.01
N ARG A 92 3.31 -0.36 -14.94
CA ARG A 92 3.55 1.06 -14.61
C ARG A 92 2.90 2.00 -15.61
N LYS A 93 2.98 1.68 -16.90
CA LYS A 93 2.30 2.45 -17.95
C LYS A 93 0.78 2.45 -17.76
N HIS A 94 0.18 1.30 -17.45
CA HIS A 94 -1.24 1.24 -17.11
C HIS A 94 -1.55 2.02 -15.82
N GLY A 95 -0.65 2.03 -14.85
CA GLY A 95 -0.76 2.84 -13.64
C GLY A 95 -0.88 4.34 -13.93
N SER A 96 -0.25 4.85 -14.98
CA SER A 96 -0.33 6.25 -15.37
C SER A 96 -1.71 6.69 -15.91
N THR A 97 -2.61 5.75 -16.17
CA THR A 97 -3.98 6.02 -16.63
C THR A 97 -5.02 6.00 -15.51
N ILE A 98 -4.59 5.74 -14.26
CA ILE A 98 -5.50 5.70 -13.11
C ILE A 98 -6.08 7.08 -12.86
N GLU A 99 -7.39 7.12 -12.66
CA GLU A 99 -8.12 8.32 -12.26
C GLU A 99 -8.29 8.34 -10.73
N TYR A 100 -8.36 9.52 -10.16
CA TYR A 100 -8.49 9.73 -8.72
C TYR A 100 -9.82 10.39 -8.37
N PHE A 101 -10.20 10.28 -7.12
CA PHE A 101 -11.25 11.16 -6.59
C PHE A 101 -10.82 12.63 -6.66
N GLU A 102 -11.78 13.51 -6.79
CA GLU A 102 -11.53 14.95 -6.87
C GLU A 102 -10.69 15.43 -5.67
N GLY A 103 -9.62 16.16 -5.97
CA GLY A 103 -8.73 16.77 -4.98
C GLY A 103 -7.58 15.88 -4.48
N VAL A 104 -7.52 14.60 -4.82
CA VAL A 104 -6.46 13.67 -4.38
C VAL A 104 -5.08 14.12 -4.84
N GLU A 105 -4.94 14.60 -6.09
CA GLU A 105 -3.63 15.03 -6.62
C GLU A 105 -3.03 16.22 -5.84
N HIS A 106 -3.89 17.02 -5.20
CA HIS A 106 -3.47 18.19 -4.38
C HIS A 106 -3.51 17.90 -2.87
N TRP A 107 -3.99 16.73 -2.48
CA TRP A 107 -4.15 16.37 -1.08
C TRP A 107 -2.83 16.35 -0.31
N PHE A 108 -1.82 15.76 -0.88
CA PHE A 108 -0.52 15.53 -0.24
C PHE A 108 0.17 16.85 0.12
N ASP A 109 0.28 17.76 -0.84
CA ASP A 109 0.87 19.09 -0.60
C ASP A 109 0.05 19.90 0.41
N ARG A 110 -1.28 19.83 0.31
CA ARG A 110 -2.18 20.56 1.22
C ARG A 110 -2.09 20.09 2.67
N ILE A 111 -2.02 18.78 2.89
CA ILE A 111 -1.93 18.25 4.27
C ILE A 111 -0.56 18.53 4.88
N ASP A 112 0.50 18.51 4.08
CA ASP A 112 1.84 18.89 4.51
C ASP A 112 1.91 20.38 4.90
N GLU A 113 1.32 21.25 4.11
CA GLU A 113 1.23 22.69 4.44
C GLU A 113 0.38 22.93 5.69
N PHE A 114 -0.74 22.24 5.82
CA PHE A 114 -1.61 22.33 6.98
C PHE A 114 -0.88 21.91 8.26
N ALA A 115 -0.17 20.79 8.24
CA ALA A 115 0.61 20.29 9.38
C ALA A 115 1.69 21.28 9.80
N LYS A 116 2.43 21.86 8.84
CA LYS A 116 3.43 22.92 9.10
C LYS A 116 2.79 24.15 9.75
N GLY A 117 1.59 24.53 9.31
CA GLY A 117 0.87 25.67 9.88
C GLY A 117 0.39 25.44 11.32
N LEU A 118 0.06 24.20 11.69
CA LEU A 118 -0.35 23.84 13.05
C LEU A 118 0.83 23.71 14.03
N ALA A 119 2.01 23.34 13.55
CA ALA A 119 3.14 23.00 14.39
C ALA A 119 3.69 24.19 15.21
N GLY A 120 3.48 25.44 14.80
CA GLY A 120 4.07 26.62 15.45
C GLY A 120 5.58 26.50 15.51
N ASP A 121 6.15 26.47 16.73
CA ASP A 121 7.58 26.27 16.96
C ASP A 121 8.01 24.78 16.99
N ALA A 122 7.04 23.85 17.00
CA ALA A 122 7.30 22.42 16.91
C ALA A 122 7.43 21.99 15.43
N SER A 123 8.15 20.89 15.15
CA SER A 123 8.20 20.34 13.81
C SER A 123 7.28 19.12 13.75
N ILE A 124 6.25 19.14 12.90
CA ILE A 124 5.43 17.98 12.59
C ILE A 124 5.77 17.54 11.17
N SER A 125 6.12 16.28 11.00
CA SER A 125 6.35 15.68 9.70
C SER A 125 5.22 14.72 9.34
N ILE A 126 4.76 14.79 8.10
CA ILE A 126 3.77 13.86 7.56
C ILE A 126 4.49 12.84 6.68
N GLU A 127 4.18 11.58 6.84
CA GLU A 127 4.64 10.51 5.96
C GLU A 127 3.45 9.77 5.38
N HIS A 128 3.49 9.54 4.07
CA HIS A 128 2.41 8.89 3.34
C HIS A 128 2.78 7.46 2.98
N TYR A 129 1.85 6.54 3.19
CA TYR A 129 2.02 5.11 2.93
C TYR A 129 0.80 4.55 2.21
N VAL A 130 1.00 3.56 1.36
CA VAL A 130 -0.11 2.80 0.75
C VAL A 130 -0.06 1.35 1.22
N ILE A 131 -1.22 0.81 1.59
CA ILE A 131 -1.43 -0.62 1.85
C ILE A 131 -2.65 -1.06 1.05
N SER A 132 -2.43 -1.74 -0.08
CA SER A 132 -3.47 -2.04 -1.08
C SER A 132 -3.51 -3.51 -1.46
N SER A 133 -4.71 -3.97 -1.82
CA SER A 133 -4.93 -5.27 -2.48
C SER A 133 -4.72 -5.20 -4.01
N GLY A 134 -4.45 -4.02 -4.56
CA GLY A 134 -4.08 -3.81 -5.94
C GLY A 134 -2.62 -4.13 -6.24
N LEU A 135 -2.15 -3.80 -7.44
CA LEU A 135 -0.80 -4.12 -7.93
C LEU A 135 0.19 -2.98 -7.66
N LYS A 136 1.31 -3.32 -7.06
CA LYS A 136 2.37 -2.38 -6.70
C LYS A 136 2.92 -1.63 -7.90
N GLU A 137 3.20 -2.35 -9.00
CA GLU A 137 3.75 -1.75 -10.21
C GLU A 137 2.81 -0.71 -10.82
N MET A 138 1.49 -0.91 -10.71
CA MET A 138 0.51 0.08 -11.15
C MET A 138 0.53 1.32 -10.26
N ILE A 139 0.58 1.13 -8.92
CA ILE A 139 0.69 2.26 -7.99
C ILE A 139 2.00 3.02 -8.18
N GLU A 140 3.12 2.32 -8.41
CA GLU A 140 4.41 2.95 -8.73
C GLU A 140 4.39 3.76 -10.03
N GLY A 141 3.51 3.43 -10.96
CA GLY A 141 3.33 4.13 -12.24
C GLY A 141 2.38 5.32 -12.19
N CYS A 142 1.64 5.50 -11.11
CA CYS A 142 0.65 6.57 -11.01
C CYS A 142 1.29 7.95 -10.67
N SER A 143 0.61 9.06 -10.99
CA SER A 143 1.14 10.42 -10.83
C SER A 143 1.42 10.80 -9.37
N ILE A 144 0.70 10.20 -8.42
CA ILE A 144 0.82 10.46 -6.99
C ILE A 144 1.86 9.56 -6.30
N ALA A 145 2.46 8.58 -6.99
CA ALA A 145 3.42 7.63 -6.41
C ALA A 145 4.59 8.30 -5.69
N LYS A 146 5.03 9.46 -6.20
CA LYS A 146 6.14 10.27 -5.64
C LYS A 146 5.92 10.74 -4.20
N HIS A 147 4.68 10.77 -3.72
CA HIS A 147 4.35 11.20 -2.36
C HIS A 147 4.47 10.07 -1.34
N PHE A 148 4.48 8.81 -1.78
CA PHE A 148 4.49 7.67 -0.86
C PHE A 148 5.90 7.29 -0.43
N LYS A 149 6.15 7.27 0.87
CA LYS A 149 7.40 6.78 1.47
C LYS A 149 7.56 5.27 1.26
N SER A 150 6.46 4.53 1.29
CA SER A 150 6.44 3.11 0.94
C SER A 150 5.09 2.69 0.39
N ILE A 151 5.12 1.73 -0.53
CA ILE A 151 3.96 1.13 -1.17
C ILE A 151 3.98 -0.37 -0.85
N PHE A 152 3.00 -0.83 -0.08
CA PHE A 152 2.74 -2.22 0.19
C PHE A 152 1.52 -2.65 -0.62
N ALA A 153 1.73 -3.50 -1.61
CA ALA A 153 0.67 -3.97 -2.49
C ALA A 153 0.97 -5.38 -3.01
N CYS A 154 0.05 -5.97 -3.76
CA CYS A 154 0.27 -7.26 -4.39
C CYS A 154 1.37 -7.15 -5.45
N GLU A 155 2.17 -8.20 -5.59
CA GLU A 155 3.30 -8.25 -6.51
C GLU A 155 3.35 -9.60 -7.22
N PHE A 156 3.82 -9.60 -8.48
CA PHE A 156 4.13 -10.82 -9.22
C PHE A 156 5.60 -11.23 -9.07
N ARG A 157 5.85 -12.52 -9.26
CA ARG A 157 7.16 -13.00 -9.70
C ARG A 157 7.23 -12.92 -11.22
N TYR A 158 8.40 -12.51 -11.71
CA TYR A 158 8.68 -12.38 -13.13
C TYR A 158 9.76 -13.37 -13.53
N ASP A 159 9.62 -13.93 -14.71
CA ASP A 159 10.66 -14.76 -15.34
C ASP A 159 11.82 -13.89 -15.87
N HIS A 160 12.81 -14.52 -16.49
CA HIS A 160 13.97 -13.83 -17.03
C HIS A 160 13.68 -12.98 -18.28
N TYR A 161 12.49 -13.14 -18.88
CA TYR A 161 11.99 -12.30 -19.97
C TYR A 161 11.13 -11.13 -19.46
N GLY A 162 10.85 -11.10 -18.15
CA GLY A 162 10.03 -10.08 -17.52
C GLY A 162 8.53 -10.38 -17.54
N HIS A 163 8.12 -11.62 -17.89
CA HIS A 163 6.71 -12.01 -17.85
C HIS A 163 6.31 -12.40 -16.44
N PRO A 164 5.16 -11.94 -15.92
CA PRO A 164 4.62 -12.37 -14.65
C PRO A 164 4.16 -13.82 -14.76
N TYR A 165 4.56 -14.68 -13.83
CA TYR A 165 4.17 -16.09 -13.87
C TYR A 165 3.52 -16.59 -12.59
N TRP A 166 3.65 -15.87 -11.48
CA TRP A 166 3.12 -16.27 -10.19
C TRP A 166 2.87 -15.08 -9.27
N PRO A 167 1.78 -15.04 -8.46
CA PRO A 167 1.61 -14.09 -7.39
C PRO A 167 2.70 -14.26 -6.32
N ALA A 168 3.59 -13.29 -6.18
CA ALA A 168 4.69 -13.34 -5.21
C ALA A 168 4.26 -12.85 -3.83
N ARG A 169 3.39 -11.86 -3.80
CA ARG A 169 2.85 -11.23 -2.61
C ARG A 169 1.37 -10.93 -2.82
N VAL A 170 0.59 -11.25 -1.80
CA VAL A 170 -0.84 -10.98 -1.76
C VAL A 170 -1.15 -10.24 -0.46
N ILE A 171 -1.87 -9.14 -0.56
CA ILE A 171 -2.30 -8.33 0.58
C ILE A 171 -3.82 -8.30 0.61
N SER A 172 -4.41 -9.15 1.45
CA SER A 172 -5.84 -9.16 1.74
C SER A 172 -6.20 -8.17 2.85
N ASP A 173 -7.47 -7.87 3.01
CA ASP A 173 -7.95 -6.94 4.04
C ASP A 173 -7.45 -7.29 5.43
N THR A 174 -7.44 -8.58 5.78
CA THR A 174 -6.96 -9.03 7.09
C THR A 174 -5.44 -8.94 7.22
N SER A 175 -4.69 -9.11 6.13
CA SER A 175 -3.23 -9.04 6.17
C SER A 175 -2.69 -7.60 6.14
N LYS A 176 -3.52 -6.58 5.83
CA LYS A 176 -3.13 -5.16 5.87
C LYS A 176 -2.56 -4.75 7.23
N THR A 177 -3.07 -5.33 8.33
CA THR A 177 -2.61 -5.03 9.69
C THR A 177 -1.11 -5.26 9.88
N GLN A 178 -0.52 -6.30 9.28
CA GLN A 178 0.93 -6.54 9.41
C GLN A 178 1.78 -5.39 8.84
N TYR A 179 1.27 -4.70 7.82
CA TYR A 179 1.99 -3.57 7.20
C TYR A 179 1.90 -2.31 8.05
N LEU A 180 0.81 -2.11 8.81
CA LEU A 180 0.75 -1.09 9.85
C LEU A 180 1.83 -1.32 10.92
N PHE A 181 2.07 -2.58 11.31
CA PHE A 181 3.19 -2.92 12.19
C PHE A 181 4.55 -2.66 11.55
N ARG A 182 4.70 -2.81 10.22
CA ARG A 182 5.93 -2.42 9.53
C ARG A 182 6.19 -0.93 9.60
N VAL A 183 5.18 -0.12 9.33
CA VAL A 183 5.25 1.35 9.48
C VAL A 183 5.58 1.71 10.93
N ASN A 184 4.88 1.12 11.91
CA ASN A 184 5.12 1.34 13.32
C ASN A 184 6.58 1.08 13.73
N LYS A 185 7.16 -0.01 13.24
CA LYS A 185 8.54 -0.41 13.58
C LYS A 185 9.60 0.23 12.68
N GLY A 186 9.22 0.91 11.59
CA GLY A 186 10.16 1.40 10.59
C GLY A 186 10.84 0.30 9.75
N VAL A 187 10.29 -0.93 9.76
CA VAL A 187 10.80 -2.08 9.01
C VAL A 187 10.09 -2.14 7.67
N LEU A 188 10.44 -1.23 6.77
CA LEU A 188 9.73 -1.06 5.49
C LEU A 188 10.14 -2.08 4.43
N ASP A 189 11.34 -2.67 4.51
CA ASP A 189 11.69 -3.79 3.63
C ASP A 189 10.87 -5.02 4.01
N VAL A 190 10.09 -5.51 3.06
CA VAL A 190 9.21 -6.66 3.24
C VAL A 190 9.96 -7.98 3.41
N ASN A 191 11.25 -8.04 3.08
CA ASN A 191 12.11 -9.20 3.29
C ASN A 191 12.61 -9.28 4.74
N ASP A 192 12.57 -8.18 5.48
CA ASP A 192 12.97 -8.16 6.87
C ASP A 192 11.87 -8.70 7.78
N SER A 193 12.28 -9.40 8.85
CA SER A 193 11.35 -9.92 9.84
C SER A 193 10.79 -8.83 10.73
N ILE A 194 9.45 -8.75 10.83
CA ILE A 194 8.75 -7.84 11.76
C ILE A 194 8.55 -8.43 13.16
N ASN A 195 8.86 -9.73 13.35
CA ASN A 195 8.58 -10.43 14.61
C ASN A 195 9.62 -10.17 15.69
N SER A 196 10.76 -9.58 15.35
CA SER A 196 11.78 -9.20 16.33
C SER A 196 11.20 -8.23 17.34
N HIS A 197 11.50 -8.47 18.63
CA HIS A 197 11.10 -7.55 19.68
C HIS A 197 11.74 -6.18 19.47
N MET A 198 10.90 -5.14 19.56
CA MET A 198 11.33 -3.75 19.47
C MET A 198 10.66 -2.96 20.58
N PRO A 199 11.43 -2.37 21.52
CA PRO A 199 10.87 -1.52 22.56
C PRO A 199 10.05 -0.37 21.97
N ALA A 200 9.02 0.07 22.65
CA ALA A 200 8.14 1.15 22.16
C ALA A 200 8.89 2.42 21.79
N ARG A 201 9.93 2.78 22.56
CA ARG A 201 10.78 3.96 22.35
C ARG A 201 11.65 3.90 21.07
N GLU A 202 11.84 2.70 20.50
CA GLU A 202 12.65 2.48 19.30
C GLU A 202 11.79 2.39 18.03
N ARG A 203 10.48 2.42 18.19
CA ARG A 203 9.55 2.34 17.05
C ARG A 203 9.53 3.65 16.27
N ALA A 204 9.50 3.53 14.95
CA ALA A 204 9.57 4.68 14.06
C ALA A 204 8.35 5.61 14.19
N ILE A 205 7.12 5.06 14.21
CA ILE A 205 5.87 5.83 14.33
C ILE A 205 4.92 5.08 15.26
N PRO A 206 4.52 5.65 16.41
CA PRO A 206 3.50 5.06 17.28
C PRO A 206 2.16 4.89 16.57
N PHE A 207 1.36 3.90 16.94
CA PHE A 207 0.02 3.73 16.37
C PHE A 207 -0.89 4.94 16.62
N ASP A 208 -0.72 5.64 17.74
CA ASP A 208 -1.46 6.87 18.07
C ASP A 208 -1.19 8.01 17.07
N ASN A 209 -0.09 7.92 16.32
CA ASN A 209 0.29 8.86 15.26
C ASN A 209 -0.01 8.32 13.85
N MET A 210 -0.90 7.33 13.72
CA MET A 210 -1.31 6.78 12.43
C MET A 210 -2.79 7.05 12.15
N ILE A 211 -3.07 7.45 10.92
CA ILE A 211 -4.44 7.57 10.42
C ILE A 211 -4.54 6.66 9.20
N TYR A 212 -5.50 5.73 9.22
CA TYR A 212 -5.80 4.84 8.11
C TYR A 212 -7.10 5.28 7.42
N PHE A 213 -7.05 5.41 6.10
CA PHE A 213 -8.16 5.79 5.25
C PHE A 213 -8.69 4.61 4.46
#